data_5a497ba54ebc44cb53d9520c8b83c6c2
#
_entry.id   5a497ba54ebc44cb53d9520c8b83c6c2
#
_cell.length_a   1.000
_cell.length_b   1.000
_cell.length_c   1.000
_cell.angle_alpha   90.00
_cell.angle_beta   90.00
_cell.angle_gamma   90.00
#
_symmetry.space_group_name_H-M   'P 1'
#
loop_
_entity.id
_entity.type
_entity.pdbx_description
1 polymer ?
#
loop_
_entity_poly.entity_id
_entity_poly.type
_entity_poly.pdbx_seq_one_letter_code
_entity_poly.pdbx_strand_id
1 'polypeptide(L)'
;VKSRRERQVDKVLAAVNERLVKEINYWSDRYIKLSDDVAAGKQPRVQPEMARRRAEELTARLAQRKRELEAMRNVVSSTPVVIGGALVIPRGLLAQRKGETTFSADTEARARIEQAAMQAVMDTERGLGHQVIDVSAEKCGWDVTARPPVHDGRLPEDRHIEVKGRAKGQTTVTVSRNEILYGLNQTGKFILAIVIVDGNEADGPYYLRNPFTQEPDFGVASVNYDLADLLERAISPERSL
;
A
#
# COMPACT_ATOMS: atom_id res chain seq x y z
N VAL A 1 16.64 21.17 -9.93
CA VAL A 1 16.45 20.07 -8.96
C VAL A 1 15.69 20.56 -7.74
N LYS A 2 16.18 21.60 -7.03
CA LYS A 2 15.58 22.11 -5.78
C LYS A 2 14.09 22.44 -5.93
N SER A 3 13.72 23.29 -6.89
CA SER A 3 12.33 23.72 -7.10
C SER A 3 11.38 22.57 -7.48
N ARG A 4 11.90 21.53 -8.16
CA ARG A 4 11.13 20.32 -8.44
C ARG A 4 10.91 19.48 -7.18
N ARG A 5 11.92 19.39 -6.32
CA ARG A 5 11.85 18.71 -5.02
C ARG A 5 10.84 19.40 -4.08
N GLU A 6 10.92 20.71 -3.97
CA GLU A 6 9.99 21.53 -3.16
C GLU A 6 8.54 21.29 -3.57
N ARG A 7 8.23 21.41 -4.86
CA ARG A 7 6.87 21.13 -5.36
C ARG A 7 6.40 19.71 -5.09
N GLN A 8 7.32 18.73 -5.18
CA GLN A 8 6.98 17.35 -4.86
C GLN A 8 6.68 17.16 -3.38
N VAL A 9 7.49 17.75 -2.50
CA VAL A 9 7.26 17.73 -1.05
C VAL A 9 5.93 18.38 -0.71
N ASP A 10 5.61 19.54 -1.29
CA ASP A 10 4.33 20.24 -1.07
C ASP A 10 3.14 19.36 -1.48
N LYS A 11 3.22 18.72 -2.63
CA LYS A 11 2.16 17.80 -3.11
C LYS A 11 1.97 16.62 -2.16
N VAL A 12 3.06 16.01 -1.69
CA VAL A 12 2.99 14.89 -0.75
C VAL A 12 2.47 15.33 0.60
N LEU A 13 2.93 16.48 1.13
CA LEU A 13 2.44 17.07 2.37
C LEU A 13 0.93 17.32 2.33
N ALA A 14 0.44 17.90 1.23
CA ALA A 14 -0.99 18.15 1.06
C ALA A 14 -1.79 16.83 1.10
N ALA A 15 -1.35 15.83 0.37
CA ALA A 15 -2.03 14.53 0.32
C ALA A 15 -2.01 13.79 1.68
N VAL A 16 -0.87 13.80 2.37
CA VAL A 16 -0.72 13.21 3.72
C VAL A 16 -1.63 13.93 4.72
N ASN A 17 -1.62 15.26 4.69
CA ASN A 17 -2.48 16.07 5.56
C ASN A 17 -3.96 15.76 5.33
N GLU A 18 -4.41 15.79 4.08
CA GLU A 18 -5.81 15.56 3.74
C GLU A 18 -6.29 14.19 4.26
N ARG A 19 -5.52 13.14 4.01
CA ARG A 19 -5.92 11.77 4.41
C ARG A 19 -5.88 11.56 5.92
N LEU A 20 -4.74 11.88 6.56
CA LEU A 20 -4.59 11.62 7.99
C LEU A 20 -5.49 12.52 8.85
N VAL A 21 -5.72 13.77 8.46
CA VAL A 21 -6.65 14.65 9.19
C VAL A 21 -8.08 14.13 9.12
N LYS A 22 -8.53 13.63 7.96
CA LYS A 22 -9.86 13.00 7.86
C LYS A 22 -10.01 11.80 8.81
N GLU A 23 -8.99 10.96 8.89
CA GLU A 23 -9.01 9.80 9.79
C GLU A 23 -8.95 10.22 11.28
N ILE A 24 -8.12 11.19 11.62
CA ILE A 24 -8.03 11.73 12.99
C ILE A 24 -9.39 12.27 13.42
N ASN A 25 -10.03 13.09 12.57
CA ASN A 25 -11.35 13.64 12.85
C ASN A 25 -12.39 12.55 13.03
N TYR A 26 -12.42 11.54 12.15
CA TYR A 26 -13.32 10.40 12.28
C TYR A 26 -13.18 9.70 13.63
N TRP A 27 -11.95 9.40 14.07
CA TRP A 27 -11.71 8.71 15.33
C TRP A 27 -11.99 9.59 16.54
N SER A 28 -11.72 10.89 16.44
CA SER A 28 -12.05 11.88 17.48
C SER A 28 -13.55 12.01 17.67
N ASP A 29 -14.31 12.16 16.58
CA ASP A 29 -15.77 12.21 16.62
C ASP A 29 -16.37 10.91 17.17
N ARG A 30 -15.78 9.77 16.79
CA ARG A 30 -16.20 8.48 17.29
C ARG A 30 -15.93 8.32 18.78
N TYR A 31 -14.80 8.80 19.28
CA TYR A 31 -14.51 8.85 20.71
C TYR A 31 -15.57 9.64 21.47
N ILE A 32 -15.92 10.83 21.00
CA ILE A 32 -16.94 11.70 21.63
C ILE A 32 -18.26 10.95 21.69
N LYS A 33 -18.76 10.41 20.57
CA LYS A 33 -20.04 9.67 20.51
C LYS A 33 -20.08 8.47 21.45
N LEU A 34 -18.99 7.69 21.50
CA LEU A 34 -18.90 6.53 22.38
C LEU A 34 -18.86 6.95 23.86
N SER A 35 -18.19 8.06 24.18
CA SER A 35 -18.15 8.61 25.53
C SER A 35 -19.53 9.10 25.98
N ASP A 36 -20.27 9.79 25.11
CA ASP A 36 -21.63 10.22 25.37
C ASP A 36 -22.59 9.03 25.59
N ASP A 37 -22.44 7.95 24.79
CA ASP A 37 -23.23 6.73 24.95
C ASP A 37 -22.94 6.06 26.31
N VAL A 38 -21.70 6.00 26.75
CA VAL A 38 -21.31 5.50 28.08
C VAL A 38 -21.90 6.36 29.19
N ALA A 39 -21.81 7.69 29.07
CA ALA A 39 -22.38 8.62 30.03
C ALA A 39 -23.92 8.50 30.11
N ALA A 40 -24.57 8.13 29.02
CA ALA A 40 -26.01 7.84 28.97
C ALA A 40 -26.35 6.43 29.49
N GLY A 41 -25.43 5.68 30.07
CA GLY A 41 -25.63 4.34 30.63
C GLY A 41 -25.70 3.21 29.60
N LYS A 42 -25.35 3.48 28.33
CA LYS A 42 -25.24 2.46 27.29
C LYS A 42 -23.92 1.70 27.40
N GLN A 43 -23.91 0.47 26.93
CA GLN A 43 -22.68 -0.33 26.83
C GLN A 43 -22.30 -0.51 25.36
N PRO A 44 -21.52 0.41 24.78
CA PRO A 44 -21.08 0.29 23.40
C PRO A 44 -20.14 -0.92 23.24
N ARG A 45 -20.25 -1.62 22.13
CA ARG A 45 -19.36 -2.77 21.81
C ARG A 45 -17.89 -2.40 21.70
N VAL A 46 -17.59 -1.14 21.42
CA VAL A 46 -16.25 -0.59 21.31
C VAL A 46 -16.04 0.40 22.44
N GLN A 47 -14.94 0.23 23.17
CA GLN A 47 -14.59 1.14 24.27
C GLN A 47 -14.14 2.50 23.73
N PRO A 48 -14.58 3.63 24.33
CA PRO A 48 -14.16 4.97 23.91
C PRO A 48 -12.64 5.13 23.82
N GLU A 49 -11.91 4.55 24.78
CA GLU A 49 -10.45 4.64 24.87
C GLU A 49 -9.71 4.08 23.64
N MET A 50 -10.30 3.10 22.95
CA MET A 50 -9.73 2.56 21.71
C MET A 50 -9.78 3.58 20.59
N ALA A 51 -10.89 4.31 20.46
CA ALA A 51 -11.03 5.37 19.48
C ALA A 51 -10.08 6.55 19.77
N ARG A 52 -9.94 6.92 21.07
CA ARG A 52 -9.01 7.96 21.53
C ARG A 52 -7.57 7.60 21.18
N ARG A 53 -7.14 6.40 21.58
CA ARG A 53 -5.77 5.90 21.29
C ARG A 53 -5.47 5.95 19.80
N ARG A 54 -6.44 5.54 18.98
CA ARG A 54 -6.26 5.57 17.53
C ARG A 54 -6.08 6.98 16.97
N ALA A 55 -6.85 7.94 17.44
CA ALA A 55 -6.70 9.36 17.05
C ALA A 55 -5.33 9.90 17.47
N GLU A 56 -4.85 9.56 18.68
CA GLU A 56 -3.54 9.96 19.19
C GLU A 56 -2.38 9.36 18.35
N GLU A 57 -2.45 8.08 18.02
CA GLU A 57 -1.46 7.40 17.16
C GLU A 57 -1.37 8.04 15.77
N LEU A 58 -2.52 8.31 15.14
CA LEU A 58 -2.56 8.98 13.84
C LEU A 58 -2.03 10.40 13.90
N THR A 59 -2.30 11.12 14.98
CA THR A 59 -1.78 12.47 15.22
C THR A 59 -0.25 12.48 15.36
N ALA A 60 0.29 11.56 16.16
CA ALA A 60 1.73 11.40 16.31
C ALA A 60 2.41 11.06 14.97
N ARG A 61 1.80 10.16 14.20
CA ARG A 61 2.26 9.77 12.87
C ARG A 61 2.25 10.95 11.88
N LEU A 62 1.19 11.74 11.87
CA LEU A 62 1.11 12.94 11.02
C LEU A 62 2.24 13.92 11.35
N ALA A 63 2.50 14.15 12.64
CA ALA A 63 3.57 15.02 13.10
C ALA A 63 4.95 14.49 12.69
N GLN A 64 5.19 13.20 12.83
CA GLN A 64 6.44 12.58 12.37
C GLN A 64 6.63 12.73 10.86
N ARG A 65 5.60 12.41 10.09
CA ARG A 65 5.70 12.46 8.63
C ARG A 65 5.89 13.87 8.09
N LYS A 66 5.29 14.89 8.73
CA LYS A 66 5.56 16.29 8.42
C LYS A 66 7.03 16.66 8.62
N ARG A 67 7.63 16.25 9.76
CA ARG A 67 9.06 16.51 10.02
C ARG A 67 9.98 15.87 8.97
N GLU A 68 9.70 14.61 8.60
CA GLU A 68 10.47 13.90 7.58
C GLU A 68 10.41 14.60 6.22
N LEU A 69 9.20 14.99 5.79
CA LEU A 69 8.99 15.67 4.52
C LEU A 69 9.61 17.07 4.49
N GLU A 70 9.56 17.81 5.60
CA GLU A 70 10.25 19.10 5.71
C GLU A 70 11.78 18.93 5.66
N ALA A 71 12.33 17.89 6.31
CA ALA A 71 13.75 17.57 6.20
C ALA A 71 14.18 17.30 4.76
N MET A 72 13.31 16.69 3.95
CA MET A 72 13.55 16.44 2.53
C MET A 72 13.63 17.70 1.65
N ARG A 73 13.17 18.86 2.13
CA ARG A 73 13.35 20.15 1.42
C ARG A 73 14.81 20.59 1.38
N ASN A 74 15.60 20.17 2.36
CA ASN A 74 17.00 20.56 2.49
C ASN A 74 17.87 19.80 1.49
N VAL A 75 17.87 20.28 0.24
CA VAL A 75 18.76 19.77 -0.81
C VAL A 75 20.06 20.56 -0.80
N VAL A 76 21.13 19.92 -0.36
CA VAL A 76 22.47 20.47 -0.42
C VAL A 76 23.19 19.86 -1.63
N SER A 77 23.78 20.71 -2.45
CA SER A 77 24.63 20.28 -3.58
C SER A 77 26.08 20.19 -3.11
N SER A 78 26.69 19.04 -3.27
CA SER A 78 28.15 18.89 -3.23
C SER A 78 28.72 18.91 -4.66
N THR A 79 30.01 19.13 -4.79
CA THR A 79 30.67 19.01 -6.09
C THR A 79 30.50 17.59 -6.63
N PRO A 80 29.96 17.42 -7.84
CA PRO A 80 29.77 16.08 -8.39
C PRO A 80 31.11 15.45 -8.70
N VAL A 81 31.29 14.21 -8.26
CA VAL A 81 32.45 13.39 -8.58
C VAL A 81 31.98 12.21 -9.43
N VAL A 82 32.57 12.06 -10.62
CA VAL A 82 32.29 10.91 -11.48
C VAL A 82 33.03 9.70 -10.91
N ILE A 83 32.29 8.75 -10.36
CA ILE A 83 32.85 7.51 -9.77
C ILE A 83 32.82 6.32 -10.72
N GLY A 84 32.15 6.45 -11.87
CA GLY A 84 32.06 5.40 -12.89
C GLY A 84 31.02 5.71 -13.95
N GLY A 85 30.94 4.82 -14.92
CA GLY A 85 29.91 4.82 -15.97
C GLY A 85 29.29 3.42 -16.08
N ALA A 86 28.03 3.36 -16.47
CA ALA A 86 27.33 2.10 -16.72
C ALA A 86 26.54 2.19 -18.03
N LEU A 87 26.59 1.13 -18.84
CA LEU A 87 25.74 0.95 -19.99
C LEU A 87 24.52 0.13 -19.55
N VAL A 88 23.35 0.78 -19.53
CA VAL A 88 22.09 0.11 -19.21
C VAL A 88 21.42 -0.37 -20.49
N ILE A 89 21.34 -1.69 -20.67
CA ILE A 89 20.64 -2.30 -21.79
C ILE A 89 19.29 -2.78 -21.29
N PRO A 90 18.14 -2.24 -21.80
CA PRO A 90 16.82 -2.70 -21.40
C PRO A 90 16.63 -4.18 -21.69
N ARG A 91 16.12 -4.93 -20.71
CA ARG A 91 15.91 -6.38 -20.83
C ARG A 91 15.01 -6.74 -22.00
N GLY A 92 13.98 -5.91 -22.28
CA GLY A 92 13.11 -6.07 -23.45
C GLY A 92 13.86 -5.98 -24.79
N LEU A 93 14.89 -5.13 -24.89
CA LEU A 93 15.74 -5.05 -26.08
C LEU A 93 16.61 -6.32 -26.25
N LEU A 94 17.09 -6.89 -25.14
CA LEU A 94 17.82 -8.16 -25.18
C LEU A 94 16.90 -9.31 -25.59
N ALA A 95 15.69 -9.39 -25.03
CA ALA A 95 14.69 -10.39 -25.38
C ALA A 95 14.30 -10.29 -26.87
N GLN A 96 14.05 -9.08 -27.35
CA GLN A 96 13.74 -8.83 -28.77
C GLN A 96 14.87 -9.30 -29.69
N ARG A 97 16.14 -9.02 -29.33
CA ARG A 97 17.30 -9.49 -30.11
C ARG A 97 17.49 -11.00 -30.08
N LYS A 98 17.05 -11.66 -29.01
CA LYS A 98 17.11 -13.11 -28.89
C LYS A 98 15.90 -13.84 -29.49
N GLY A 99 14.90 -13.11 -29.98
CA GLY A 99 13.65 -13.68 -30.46
C GLY A 99 12.77 -14.23 -29.35
N GLU A 100 13.04 -13.86 -28.08
CA GLU A 100 12.23 -14.26 -26.93
C GLU A 100 10.96 -13.40 -26.90
N THR A 101 9.79 -14.05 -26.84
CA THR A 101 8.51 -13.35 -26.59
C THR A 101 8.49 -12.79 -25.18
N THR A 102 8.47 -11.47 -25.05
CA THR A 102 8.32 -10.86 -23.73
C THR A 102 6.85 -10.97 -23.30
N PHE A 103 6.63 -11.54 -22.12
CA PHE A 103 5.32 -11.78 -21.49
C PHE A 103 4.43 -10.53 -21.35
N SER A 104 4.93 -9.33 -21.63
CA SER A 104 4.23 -8.07 -21.41
C SER A 104 3.56 -7.47 -22.65
N ALA A 105 3.60 -8.14 -23.81
CA ALA A 105 3.09 -7.59 -25.05
C ALA A 105 1.57 -7.73 -25.21
N ASP A 106 0.96 -8.68 -24.51
CA ASP A 106 -0.48 -8.94 -24.63
C ASP A 106 -1.27 -8.19 -23.54
N THR A 107 -1.98 -7.15 -23.92
CA THR A 107 -2.82 -6.34 -23.03
C THR A 107 -3.98 -7.16 -22.47
N GLU A 108 -4.54 -8.09 -23.25
CA GLU A 108 -5.63 -8.95 -22.80
C GLU A 108 -5.14 -9.97 -21.77
N ALA A 109 -3.95 -10.54 -21.96
CA ALA A 109 -3.35 -11.45 -20.98
C ALA A 109 -3.09 -10.74 -19.66
N ARG A 110 -2.61 -9.49 -19.68
CA ARG A 110 -2.45 -8.68 -18.46
C ARG A 110 -3.77 -8.43 -17.75
N ALA A 111 -4.81 -8.02 -18.48
CA ALA A 111 -6.12 -7.78 -17.90
C ALA A 111 -6.71 -9.05 -17.26
N ARG A 112 -6.54 -10.23 -17.88
CA ARG A 112 -6.95 -11.51 -17.30
C ARG A 112 -6.22 -11.82 -15.99
N ILE A 113 -4.90 -11.58 -15.96
CA ILE A 113 -4.08 -11.80 -14.75
C ILE A 113 -4.51 -10.86 -13.62
N GLU A 114 -4.72 -9.58 -13.92
CA GLU A 114 -5.19 -8.59 -12.94
C GLU A 114 -6.57 -8.98 -12.39
N GLN A 115 -7.50 -9.37 -13.26
CA GLN A 115 -8.83 -9.82 -12.86
C GLN A 115 -8.79 -11.09 -12.00
N ALA A 116 -8.00 -12.09 -12.39
CA ALA A 116 -7.85 -13.32 -11.62
C ALA A 116 -7.25 -13.04 -10.23
N ALA A 117 -6.26 -12.16 -10.15
CA ALA A 117 -5.65 -11.76 -8.89
C ALA A 117 -6.62 -10.99 -7.99
N MET A 118 -7.37 -10.05 -8.53
CA MET A 118 -8.42 -9.33 -7.80
C MET A 118 -9.45 -10.29 -7.23
N GLN A 119 -9.94 -11.22 -8.05
CA GLN A 119 -10.93 -12.19 -7.62
C GLN A 119 -10.39 -13.09 -6.49
N ALA A 120 -9.16 -13.61 -6.61
CA ALA A 120 -8.53 -14.44 -5.60
C ALA A 120 -8.40 -13.72 -4.25
N VAL A 121 -7.99 -12.45 -4.24
CA VAL A 121 -7.91 -11.64 -3.02
C VAL A 121 -9.28 -11.41 -2.41
N MET A 122 -10.26 -11.01 -3.22
CA MET A 122 -11.61 -10.74 -2.72
C MET A 122 -12.27 -12.00 -2.13
N ASP A 123 -12.08 -13.16 -2.76
CA ASP A 123 -12.64 -14.42 -2.28
C ASP A 123 -11.96 -14.89 -0.99
N THR A 124 -10.65 -14.69 -0.89
CA THR A 124 -9.89 -14.97 0.34
C THR A 124 -10.39 -14.11 1.50
N GLU A 125 -10.53 -12.80 1.29
CA GLU A 125 -11.02 -11.88 2.34
C GLU A 125 -12.48 -12.18 2.74
N ARG A 126 -13.33 -12.56 1.80
CA ARG A 126 -14.70 -13.03 2.10
C ARG A 126 -14.68 -14.34 2.89
N GLY A 127 -13.79 -15.27 2.55
CA GLY A 127 -13.58 -16.52 3.28
C GLY A 127 -13.14 -16.30 4.73
N LEU A 128 -12.43 -15.20 5.01
CA LEU A 128 -12.08 -14.76 6.36
C LEU A 128 -13.24 -14.05 7.10
N GLY A 129 -14.40 -13.92 6.48
CA GLY A 129 -15.58 -13.29 7.06
C GLY A 129 -15.58 -11.76 6.96
N HIS A 130 -14.73 -11.17 6.14
CA HIS A 130 -14.65 -9.72 5.97
C HIS A 130 -15.70 -9.20 4.99
N GLN A 131 -16.18 -7.98 5.21
CA GLN A 131 -16.91 -7.22 4.21
C GLN A 131 -15.94 -6.65 3.20
N VAL A 132 -16.04 -7.05 1.93
CA VAL A 132 -15.09 -6.71 0.86
C VAL A 132 -15.68 -5.72 -0.12
N ILE A 133 -14.94 -4.66 -0.41
CA ILE A 133 -15.31 -3.58 -1.34
C ILE A 133 -14.17 -3.41 -2.35
N ASP A 134 -14.48 -3.53 -3.63
CA ASP A 134 -13.57 -3.17 -4.72
C ASP A 134 -13.56 -1.64 -4.88
N VAL A 135 -12.39 -1.04 -4.73
CA VAL A 135 -12.15 0.41 -4.87
C VAL A 135 -11.09 0.74 -5.93
N SER A 136 -10.72 -0.23 -6.75
CA SER A 136 -9.67 -0.10 -7.76
C SER A 136 -9.92 1.04 -8.74
N ALA A 137 -11.18 1.33 -9.06
CA ALA A 137 -11.57 2.45 -9.92
C ALA A 137 -11.48 3.83 -9.23
N GLU A 138 -11.42 3.89 -7.90
CA GLU A 138 -11.48 5.15 -7.13
C GLU A 138 -10.12 5.86 -7.01
N LYS A 139 -9.03 5.24 -7.47
CA LYS A 139 -7.65 5.77 -7.40
C LYS A 139 -7.25 6.25 -6.00
N CYS A 140 -7.72 5.57 -4.97
CA CYS A 140 -7.45 5.91 -3.58
C CYS A 140 -6.06 5.48 -3.09
N GLY A 141 -5.36 4.65 -3.87
CA GLY A 141 -3.99 4.16 -3.60
C GLY A 141 -3.95 2.73 -3.07
N TRP A 142 -5.06 1.99 -3.20
CA TRP A 142 -5.20 0.56 -3.01
C TRP A 142 -6.42 0.07 -3.82
N ASP A 143 -6.55 -1.24 -4.01
CA ASP A 143 -7.55 -1.86 -4.89
C ASP A 143 -8.75 -2.41 -4.13
N VAL A 144 -8.52 -2.99 -2.94
CA VAL A 144 -9.57 -3.65 -2.15
C VAL A 144 -9.58 -3.12 -0.72
N THR A 145 -10.77 -2.76 -0.23
CA THR A 145 -11.02 -2.51 1.19
C THR A 145 -11.71 -3.72 1.80
N ALA A 146 -11.08 -4.35 2.79
CA ALA A 146 -11.68 -5.43 3.56
C ALA A 146 -11.90 -4.99 5.01
N ARG A 147 -13.12 -5.15 5.51
CA ARG A 147 -13.54 -4.79 6.87
C ARG A 147 -13.76 -6.03 7.69
N PRO A 148 -12.87 -6.32 8.66
CA PRO A 148 -13.07 -7.46 9.54
C PRO A 148 -14.30 -7.30 10.44
N PRO A 149 -14.92 -8.39 10.86
CA PRO A 149 -16.02 -8.34 11.83
C PRO A 149 -15.50 -7.82 13.19
N VAL A 150 -16.39 -7.21 13.96
CA VAL A 150 -16.08 -6.76 15.32
C VAL A 150 -15.94 -7.98 16.23
N HIS A 151 -14.79 -8.17 16.86
CA HIS A 151 -14.51 -9.20 17.85
C HIS A 151 -14.22 -8.61 19.22
N ASP A 152 -14.78 -9.17 20.28
CA ASP A 152 -14.52 -8.83 21.69
C ASP A 152 -14.61 -7.33 22.02
N GLY A 153 -15.51 -6.61 21.36
CA GLY A 153 -15.68 -5.17 21.55
C GLY A 153 -14.53 -4.31 21.02
N ARG A 154 -13.58 -4.89 20.31
CA ARG A 154 -12.51 -4.16 19.61
C ARG A 154 -13.00 -3.73 18.24
N LEU A 155 -12.70 -2.49 17.89
CA LEU A 155 -12.96 -1.96 16.57
C LEU A 155 -11.80 -2.38 15.65
N PRO A 156 -12.05 -3.28 14.70
CA PRO A 156 -11.00 -3.69 13.77
C PRO A 156 -10.64 -2.54 12.83
N GLU A 157 -9.39 -2.53 12.38
CA GLU A 157 -8.95 -1.62 11.33
C GLU A 157 -9.36 -2.18 9.97
N ASP A 158 -9.80 -1.29 9.07
CA ASP A 158 -9.98 -1.64 7.67
C ASP A 158 -8.64 -2.08 7.08
N ARG A 159 -8.66 -3.10 6.24
CA ARG A 159 -7.51 -3.60 5.49
C ARG A 159 -7.54 -2.95 4.11
N HIS A 160 -6.50 -2.24 3.75
CA HIS A 160 -6.34 -1.60 2.45
C HIS A 160 -5.34 -2.41 1.63
N ILE A 161 -5.85 -3.17 0.68
CA ILE A 161 -5.08 -4.18 -0.02
C ILE A 161 -4.79 -3.71 -1.43
N GLU A 162 -3.51 -3.57 -1.75
CA GLU A 162 -3.01 -3.36 -3.11
C GLU A 162 -2.73 -4.73 -3.73
N VAL A 163 -3.30 -5.00 -4.88
CA VAL A 163 -3.24 -6.32 -5.55
C VAL A 163 -2.25 -6.30 -6.70
N LYS A 164 -1.34 -7.26 -6.72
CA LYS A 164 -0.36 -7.44 -7.81
C LYS A 164 -0.45 -8.84 -8.40
N GLY A 165 -1.18 -8.99 -9.49
CA GLY A 165 -1.16 -10.23 -10.30
C GLY A 165 0.16 -10.36 -11.07
N ARG A 166 0.73 -11.56 -11.06
CA ARG A 166 1.95 -11.90 -11.79
C ARG A 166 1.80 -13.23 -12.53
N ALA A 167 2.14 -13.24 -13.81
CA ALA A 167 2.20 -14.51 -14.53
C ALA A 167 3.33 -15.37 -13.95
N LYS A 168 3.11 -16.67 -13.91
CA LYS A 168 4.14 -17.66 -13.55
C LYS A 168 5.40 -17.45 -14.39
N GLY A 169 6.55 -17.46 -13.76
CA GLY A 169 7.84 -17.20 -14.38
C GLY A 169 8.26 -15.71 -14.45
N GLN A 170 7.41 -14.77 -14.05
CA GLN A 170 7.85 -13.40 -13.81
C GLN A 170 8.71 -13.33 -12.55
N THR A 171 9.71 -12.43 -12.58
CA THR A 171 10.69 -12.31 -11.50
C THR A 171 10.58 -10.99 -10.73
N THR A 172 9.72 -10.08 -11.16
CA THR A 172 9.61 -8.75 -10.55
C THR A 172 8.18 -8.30 -10.34
N VAL A 173 7.98 -7.49 -9.30
CA VAL A 173 6.74 -6.79 -9.00
C VAL A 173 6.97 -5.30 -9.11
N THR A 174 6.22 -4.64 -9.99
CA THR A 174 6.26 -3.18 -10.12
C THR A 174 5.25 -2.55 -9.18
N VAL A 175 5.71 -1.66 -8.32
CA VAL A 175 4.87 -0.88 -7.41
C VAL A 175 5.06 0.59 -7.71
N SER A 176 3.95 1.32 -7.86
CA SER A 176 3.99 2.75 -8.14
C SER A 176 4.45 3.54 -6.91
N ARG A 177 5.00 4.73 -7.14
CA ARG A 177 5.37 5.63 -6.05
C ARG A 177 4.18 5.96 -5.13
N ASN A 178 2.99 6.13 -5.68
CA ASN A 178 1.80 6.45 -4.88
C ASN A 178 1.42 5.31 -3.93
N GLU A 179 1.46 4.07 -4.38
CA GLU A 179 1.22 2.87 -3.56
C GLU A 179 2.28 2.73 -2.46
N ILE A 180 3.57 2.97 -2.79
CA ILE A 180 4.65 2.96 -1.79
C ILE A 180 4.43 4.04 -0.73
N LEU A 181 4.13 5.27 -1.15
CA LEU A 181 3.86 6.37 -0.22
C LEU A 181 2.64 6.08 0.64
N TYR A 182 1.59 5.49 0.05
CA TYR A 182 0.42 5.08 0.80
C TYR A 182 0.77 4.02 1.86
N GLY A 183 1.48 2.97 1.48
CA GLY A 183 1.91 1.91 2.40
C GLY A 183 2.78 2.43 3.54
N LEU A 184 3.71 3.35 3.26
CA LEU A 184 4.53 4.00 4.29
C LEU A 184 3.71 4.89 5.25
N ASN A 185 2.62 5.50 4.77
CA ASN A 185 1.75 6.35 5.59
C ASN A 185 0.69 5.56 6.36
N GLN A 186 0.31 4.36 5.92
CA GLN A 186 -0.78 3.55 6.46
C GLN A 186 -0.31 2.14 6.84
N THR A 187 0.80 2.05 7.56
CA THR A 187 1.45 0.77 7.92
C THR A 187 0.55 -0.20 8.67
N GLY A 188 -0.42 0.29 9.45
CA GLY A 188 -1.38 -0.55 10.18
C GLY A 188 -2.44 -1.18 9.27
N LYS A 189 -2.77 -0.54 8.14
CA LYS A 189 -3.87 -0.95 7.26
C LYS A 189 -3.40 -1.54 5.94
N PHE A 190 -2.27 -1.06 5.41
CA PHE A 190 -1.80 -1.41 4.09
C PHE A 190 -1.26 -2.82 4.02
N ILE A 191 -1.71 -3.55 3.02
CA ILE A 191 -1.26 -4.89 2.68
C ILE A 191 -0.94 -4.90 1.19
N LEU A 192 0.23 -5.39 0.82
CA LEU A 192 0.54 -5.74 -0.57
C LEU A 192 0.20 -7.22 -0.76
N ALA A 193 -0.74 -7.52 -1.64
CA ALA A 193 -1.14 -8.87 -2.00
C ALA A 193 -0.54 -9.26 -3.34
N ILE A 194 0.19 -10.36 -3.38
CA ILE A 194 0.77 -10.93 -4.60
C ILE A 194 0.02 -12.21 -4.94
N VAL A 195 -0.39 -12.35 -6.20
CA VAL A 195 -1.03 -13.56 -6.72
C VAL A 195 -0.28 -14.00 -7.97
N ILE A 196 0.14 -15.25 -8.01
CA ILE A 196 0.80 -15.86 -9.16
C ILE A 196 -0.26 -16.56 -10.01
N VAL A 197 -0.35 -16.20 -11.28
CA VAL A 197 -1.36 -16.74 -12.20
C VAL A 197 -0.69 -17.61 -13.25
N ASP A 198 -1.14 -18.86 -13.35
CA ASP A 198 -0.72 -19.85 -14.36
C ASP A 198 -1.95 -20.31 -15.16
N GLY A 199 -2.14 -19.75 -16.35
CA GLY A 199 -3.36 -19.99 -17.12
C GLY A 199 -4.60 -19.49 -16.40
N ASN A 200 -5.43 -20.39 -15.90
CA ASN A 200 -6.64 -20.10 -15.13
C ASN A 200 -6.47 -20.36 -13.62
N GLU A 201 -5.31 -20.82 -13.20
CA GLU A 201 -5.03 -21.10 -11.79
C GLU A 201 -4.38 -19.87 -11.13
N ALA A 202 -4.86 -19.53 -9.94
CA ALA A 202 -4.31 -18.48 -9.10
C ALA A 202 -3.70 -19.09 -7.85
N ASP A 203 -2.41 -18.86 -7.64
CA ASP A 203 -1.66 -19.28 -6.47
C ASP A 203 -1.42 -18.05 -5.54
N GLY A 204 -1.79 -18.17 -4.28
CA GLY A 204 -1.85 -17.09 -3.30
C GLY A 204 -3.30 -16.79 -2.87
N PRO A 205 -3.59 -15.60 -2.35
CA PRO A 205 -2.73 -14.41 -2.24
C PRO A 205 -1.64 -14.55 -1.17
N TYR A 206 -0.46 -14.04 -1.47
CA TYR A 206 0.67 -13.88 -0.56
C TYR A 206 0.66 -12.45 -0.01
N TYR A 207 0.50 -12.28 1.31
CA TYR A 207 0.33 -10.99 1.93
C TYR A 207 1.62 -10.47 2.56
N LEU A 208 1.91 -9.19 2.31
CA LEU A 208 3.02 -8.49 2.93
C LEU A 208 2.49 -7.27 3.71
N ARG A 209 2.73 -7.27 5.02
CA ARG A 209 2.55 -6.09 5.85
C ARG A 209 3.87 -5.30 5.91
N ASN A 210 3.77 -3.98 5.89
CA ASN A 210 4.93 -3.09 5.87
C ASN A 210 5.98 -3.47 4.80
N PRO A 211 5.55 -3.66 3.53
CA PRO A 211 6.46 -4.15 2.48
C PRO A 211 7.58 -3.16 2.16
N PHE A 212 7.40 -1.87 2.48
CA PHE A 212 8.30 -0.79 2.12
C PHE A 212 9.00 -0.21 3.35
N THR A 213 10.31 0.01 3.24
CA THR A 213 11.16 0.53 4.32
C THR A 213 11.52 2.00 4.12
N GLN A 214 11.49 2.48 2.88
CA GLN A 214 11.89 3.84 2.54
C GLN A 214 11.10 4.41 1.38
N GLU A 215 11.00 5.73 1.33
CA GLU A 215 10.40 6.43 0.20
C GLU A 215 11.32 6.37 -1.03
N PRO A 216 10.80 6.07 -2.23
CA PRO A 216 11.57 6.15 -3.46
C PRO A 216 12.02 7.58 -3.72
N ASP A 217 13.14 7.75 -4.41
CA ASP A 217 13.62 9.05 -4.84
C ASP A 217 12.54 9.83 -5.58
N PHE A 218 12.56 11.16 -5.42
CA PHE A 218 11.50 12.03 -5.92
C PHE A 218 11.28 11.97 -7.45
N GLY A 219 12.25 11.52 -8.20
CA GLY A 219 12.17 11.37 -9.67
C GLY A 219 11.64 10.01 -10.13
N VAL A 220 11.47 9.06 -9.21
CA VAL A 220 11.05 7.69 -9.50
C VAL A 220 9.53 7.61 -9.56
N ALA A 221 8.98 7.10 -10.65
CA ALA A 221 7.54 6.90 -10.83
C ALA A 221 7.07 5.55 -10.24
N SER A 222 7.91 4.52 -10.32
CA SER A 222 7.65 3.18 -9.79
C SER A 222 8.97 2.48 -9.46
N VAL A 223 8.90 1.46 -8.60
CA VAL A 223 10.02 0.60 -8.21
C VAL A 223 9.69 -0.83 -8.59
N ASN A 224 10.68 -1.54 -9.16
CA ASN A 224 10.61 -2.97 -9.38
C ASN A 224 11.28 -3.69 -8.21
N TYR A 225 10.49 -4.48 -7.50
CA TYR A 225 10.98 -5.36 -6.43
C TYR A 225 11.22 -6.76 -6.99
N ASP A 226 12.19 -7.46 -6.46
CA ASP A 226 12.37 -8.88 -6.75
C ASP A 226 11.20 -9.68 -6.18
N LEU A 227 10.63 -10.56 -7.00
CA LEU A 227 9.45 -11.33 -6.61
C LEU A 227 9.79 -12.39 -5.56
N ALA A 228 10.96 -13.03 -5.65
CA ALA A 228 11.37 -14.05 -4.70
C ALA A 228 11.59 -13.44 -3.31
N ASP A 229 12.29 -12.31 -3.23
CA ASP A 229 12.51 -11.57 -1.97
C ASP A 229 11.19 -11.15 -1.30
N LEU A 230 10.18 -10.79 -2.09
CA LEU A 230 8.87 -10.45 -1.56
C LEU A 230 8.15 -11.71 -1.03
N LEU A 231 8.18 -12.82 -1.78
CA LEU A 231 7.51 -14.05 -1.38
C LEU A 231 8.13 -14.68 -0.12
N GLU A 232 9.45 -14.56 0.09
CA GLU A 232 10.11 -15.01 1.33
C GLU A 232 9.60 -14.27 2.58
N ARG A 233 9.16 -13.01 2.43
CA ARG A 233 8.63 -12.16 3.50
C ARG A 233 7.12 -12.24 3.64
N ALA A 234 6.47 -12.96 2.73
CA ALA A 234 5.02 -13.06 2.71
C ALA A 234 4.50 -13.96 3.84
N ILE A 235 3.31 -13.65 4.29
CA ILE A 235 2.57 -14.42 5.28
C ILE A 235 1.27 -14.92 4.66
N SER A 236 0.70 -15.99 5.23
CA SER A 236 -0.64 -16.42 4.83
C SER A 236 -1.70 -15.40 5.24
N PRO A 237 -2.84 -15.33 4.54
CA PRO A 237 -3.91 -14.39 4.84
C PRO A 237 -4.38 -14.44 6.29
N GLU A 238 -4.47 -15.65 6.88
CA GLU A 238 -4.92 -15.87 8.27
C GLU A 238 -3.93 -15.29 9.29
N ARG A 239 -2.63 -15.30 8.99
CA ARG A 239 -1.59 -14.71 9.85
C ARG A 239 -1.48 -13.19 9.71
N SER A 240 -2.18 -12.63 8.73
CA SER A 240 -2.21 -11.19 8.50
C SER A 240 -3.33 -10.47 9.28
N LEU A 241 -4.10 -11.22 10.08
CA LEU A 241 -5.19 -10.72 10.93
C LEU A 241 -4.73 -9.93 12.16
#